data_22871eabbb22869a3cbde92353de4170
#
_entry.id   22871eabbb22869a3cbde92353de4170
#
_cell.length_a   1.000
_cell.length_b   1.000
_cell.length_c   1.000
_cell.angle_alpha   90.00
_cell.angle_beta   90.00
_cell.angle_gamma   90.00
#
_symmetry.space_group_name_H-M   'P 1'
#
loop_
_entity.id
_entity.type
_entity.pdbx_description
1 polymer ?
#
loop_
_entity_poly.entity_id
_entity_poly.type
_entity_poly.pdbx_seq_one_letter_code
_entity_poly.pdbx_strand_id
1 'polypeptide(L)'
;MTTSIVPTNTADVSDFTGGAESDVTCMMGIGLVKDSPAVFFQYLGDDQQPAGLMLPSGKPITSLKNITLAGISVAENVGEFKATKLNLFLRSSAGSVVMLTSGLTTIWSQCVLGGLMGMFNSYDMETAFNLDSWYGTSKLRPVFAALKLNGAKVSDNDMYTDLSNARSDRDKVLVEKICRDAVDVLRGALGIEVADVVVESEPATTDVQPEDLF
;
A
#
# COMPACT_ATOMS: atom_id res chain seq x y z
N MET A 1 27.28 -22.92 15.14
CA MET A 1 26.46 -21.86 15.74
C MET A 1 26.37 -20.75 14.72
N THR A 2 25.29 -20.72 13.94
CA THR A 2 25.09 -19.74 12.87
C THR A 2 24.14 -18.69 13.47
N THR A 3 24.68 -17.52 13.76
CA THR A 3 23.90 -16.39 14.27
C THR A 3 23.08 -15.83 13.13
N SER A 4 21.78 -16.13 13.12
CA SER A 4 20.84 -15.51 12.21
C SER A 4 20.67 -14.05 12.63
N ILE A 5 21.16 -13.11 11.80
CA ILE A 5 20.92 -11.68 11.98
C ILE A 5 19.53 -11.43 11.41
N VAL A 6 18.51 -11.39 12.28
CA VAL A 6 17.20 -10.85 11.95
C VAL A 6 17.37 -9.34 11.85
N PRO A 7 17.09 -8.69 10.70
CA PRO A 7 17.12 -7.26 10.64
C PRO A 7 15.99 -6.71 11.51
N THR A 8 16.34 -6.07 12.61
CA THR A 8 15.43 -5.22 13.40
C THR A 8 15.10 -3.99 12.56
N ASN A 9 14.11 -4.12 11.71
CA ASN A 9 13.72 -3.06 10.78
C ASN A 9 12.65 -2.17 11.43
N THR A 10 13.05 -1.32 12.36
CA THR A 10 12.31 -0.10 12.68
C THR A 10 12.58 0.89 11.55
N ALA A 11 11.83 0.77 10.45
CA ALA A 11 11.98 1.70 9.35
C ALA A 11 11.60 3.10 9.83
N ASP A 12 12.53 4.02 9.68
CA ASP A 12 12.28 5.43 9.89
C ASP A 12 11.43 5.95 8.73
N VAL A 13 10.20 6.34 9.03
CA VAL A 13 9.27 6.91 8.05
C VAL A 13 9.40 8.43 7.94
N SER A 14 10.40 9.01 8.59
CA SER A 14 10.61 10.47 8.65
C SER A 14 10.77 11.10 7.27
N ASP A 15 11.42 10.41 6.31
CA ASP A 15 11.57 10.85 4.93
C ASP A 15 10.24 11.11 4.24
N PHE A 16 9.21 10.31 4.53
CA PHE A 16 7.89 10.40 3.93
C PHE A 16 6.99 11.42 4.63
N THR A 17 7.38 11.86 5.81
CA THR A 17 6.64 12.87 6.60
C THR A 17 7.31 14.24 6.60
N GLY A 18 8.49 14.36 5.97
CA GLY A 18 9.28 15.59 5.89
C GLY A 18 10.34 15.69 6.97
N GLY A 19 10.82 14.55 7.50
CA GLY A 19 11.93 14.45 8.46
C GLY A 19 13.29 14.13 7.81
N ALA A 20 14.26 13.73 8.61
CA ALA A 20 15.64 13.46 8.17
C ALA A 20 15.79 12.15 7.39
N GLU A 21 16.86 12.06 6.60
CA GLU A 21 17.15 10.98 5.67
C GLU A 21 17.26 9.59 6.31
N SER A 22 16.71 8.57 5.61
CA SER A 22 16.93 7.15 5.88
C SER A 22 16.98 6.38 4.55
N ASP A 23 18.02 5.57 4.35
CA ASP A 23 18.19 4.72 3.16
C ASP A 23 17.41 3.41 3.25
N VAL A 24 16.53 3.25 4.22
CA VAL A 24 15.88 1.97 4.52
C VAL A 24 14.61 1.78 3.71
N THR A 25 14.55 0.73 2.89
CA THR A 25 13.30 0.27 2.30
C THR A 25 12.47 -0.44 3.37
N CYS A 26 11.26 0.01 3.59
CA CYS A 26 10.34 -0.60 4.55
C CYS A 26 9.00 -0.96 3.92
N MET A 27 8.25 -1.84 4.58
CA MET A 27 6.90 -2.21 4.19
C MET A 27 5.90 -1.61 5.18
N MET A 28 4.87 -0.95 4.65
CA MET A 28 3.75 -0.44 5.43
C MET A 28 2.45 -1.07 4.94
N GLY A 29 1.60 -1.46 5.88
CA GLY A 29 0.22 -1.86 5.60
C GLY A 29 -0.75 -0.70 5.75
N ILE A 30 -1.92 -0.86 5.14
CA ILE A 30 -3.05 0.07 5.24
C ILE A 30 -4.22 -0.64 5.89
N GLY A 31 -4.75 -0.08 6.97
CA GLY A 31 -5.93 -0.66 7.61
C GLY A 31 -6.08 -0.30 9.07
N LEU A 32 -7.06 -0.96 9.70
CA LEU A 32 -7.34 -0.81 11.11
C LEU A 32 -6.31 -1.59 11.93
N VAL A 33 -5.68 -0.89 12.86
CA VAL A 33 -4.86 -1.49 13.91
C VAL A 33 -5.62 -1.35 15.21
N LYS A 34 -5.71 -2.45 15.98
CA LYS A 34 -6.39 -2.46 17.26
C LYS A 34 -5.79 -1.39 18.18
N ASP A 35 -6.65 -0.62 18.80
CA ASP A 35 -6.29 0.44 19.77
C ASP A 35 -5.39 1.56 19.21
N SER A 36 -5.29 1.69 17.88
CA SER A 36 -4.53 2.75 17.21
C SER A 36 -5.41 3.61 16.29
N PRO A 37 -5.25 4.94 16.30
CA PRO A 37 -5.89 5.83 15.33
C PRO A 37 -5.15 5.88 13.98
N ALA A 38 -3.98 5.24 13.87
CA ALA A 38 -3.12 5.30 12.68
C ALA A 38 -3.73 4.50 11.52
N VAL A 39 -3.63 5.06 10.30
CA VAL A 39 -4.06 4.43 9.05
C VAL A 39 -2.95 3.54 8.47
N PHE A 40 -1.71 4.00 8.61
CA PHE A 40 -0.53 3.27 8.21
C PHE A 40 0.01 2.46 9.38
N PHE A 41 0.47 1.25 9.12
CA PHE A 41 1.07 0.39 10.14
C PHE A 41 2.25 -0.40 9.59
N GLN A 42 3.10 -0.87 10.49
CA GLN A 42 4.14 -1.85 10.21
C GLN A 42 3.95 -3.08 11.10
N TYR A 43 4.49 -4.21 10.67
CA TYR A 43 4.61 -5.38 11.51
C TYR A 43 5.92 -5.29 12.30
N LEU A 44 5.82 -5.35 13.61
CA LEU A 44 6.96 -5.23 14.53
C LEU A 44 7.11 -6.51 15.37
N GLY A 45 8.36 -6.83 15.70
CA GLY A 45 8.71 -7.96 16.52
C GLY A 45 8.61 -9.33 15.81
N ASP A 46 9.02 -10.37 16.52
CA ASP A 46 9.04 -11.75 16.00
C ASP A 46 7.62 -12.31 15.81
N ASP A 47 6.66 -11.83 16.57
CA ASP A 47 5.24 -12.18 16.50
C ASP A 47 4.46 -11.39 15.42
N GLN A 48 5.14 -10.54 14.67
CA GLN A 48 4.61 -9.75 13.56
C GLN A 48 3.29 -9.03 13.88
N GLN A 49 3.20 -8.44 15.07
CA GLN A 49 2.01 -7.66 15.43
C GLN A 49 1.97 -6.33 14.68
N PRO A 50 0.79 -5.92 14.14
CA PRO A 50 0.68 -4.63 13.46
C PRO A 50 0.76 -3.48 14.47
N ALA A 51 1.68 -2.56 14.26
CA ALA A 51 1.85 -1.34 15.04
C ALA A 51 1.53 -0.12 14.18
N GLY A 52 0.59 0.72 14.64
CA GLY A 52 0.22 1.95 13.95
C GLY A 52 1.37 2.95 13.94
N LEU A 53 1.61 3.58 12.80
CA LEU A 53 2.68 4.55 12.62
C LEU A 53 2.30 5.91 13.18
N MET A 54 3.12 6.42 14.09
CA MET A 54 2.89 7.65 14.82
C MET A 54 4.08 8.60 14.64
N LEU A 55 3.80 9.90 14.56
CA LEU A 55 4.84 10.93 14.67
C LEU A 55 5.43 10.95 16.08
N PRO A 56 6.65 11.49 16.28
CA PRO A 56 7.22 11.70 17.61
C PRO A 56 6.33 12.51 18.55
N SER A 57 5.43 13.33 17.99
CA SER A 57 4.43 14.09 18.76
C SER A 57 3.25 13.24 19.27
N GLY A 58 3.21 11.94 19.00
CA GLY A 58 2.10 11.04 19.35
C GLY A 58 0.87 11.18 18.43
N LYS A 59 0.95 11.93 17.33
CA LYS A 59 -0.11 12.01 16.32
C LYS A 59 0.03 10.90 15.28
N PRO A 60 -1.08 10.32 14.78
CA PRO A 60 -1.00 9.31 13.72
C PRO A 60 -0.46 9.92 12.42
N ILE A 61 0.34 9.14 11.70
CA ILE A 61 0.73 9.47 10.34
C ILE A 61 -0.48 9.22 9.44
N THR A 62 -0.95 10.27 8.77
CA THR A 62 -2.10 10.23 7.85
C THR A 62 -1.75 10.75 6.45
N SER A 63 -0.52 11.23 6.27
CA SER A 63 -0.07 11.80 5.00
C SER A 63 1.38 11.45 4.74
N LEU A 64 1.67 10.97 3.51
CA LEU A 64 3.01 10.88 2.96
C LEU A 64 3.20 12.04 1.99
N LYS A 65 4.30 12.76 2.12
CA LYS A 65 4.51 14.02 1.41
C LYS A 65 5.67 13.95 0.44
N ASN A 66 5.52 14.68 -0.67
CA ASN A 66 6.58 14.86 -1.66
C ASN A 66 7.19 13.54 -2.12
N ILE A 67 6.33 12.60 -2.47
CA ILE A 67 6.68 11.25 -2.90
C ILE A 67 6.42 11.08 -4.40
N THR A 68 7.16 10.18 -5.05
CA THR A 68 6.95 9.76 -6.43
C THR A 68 6.61 8.28 -6.50
N LEU A 69 5.90 7.85 -7.53
CA LEU A 69 5.64 6.44 -7.78
C LEU A 69 6.88 5.82 -8.43
N ALA A 70 7.55 4.91 -7.71
CA ALA A 70 8.71 4.18 -8.19
C ALA A 70 8.37 2.81 -8.79
N GLY A 71 7.19 2.27 -8.44
CA GLY A 71 6.73 0.98 -8.94
C GLY A 71 5.35 0.64 -8.44
N ILE A 72 4.70 -0.30 -9.13
CA ILE A 72 3.38 -0.82 -8.78
C ILE A 72 3.27 -2.28 -9.18
N SER A 73 2.67 -3.13 -8.33
CA SER A 73 2.43 -4.54 -8.63
C SER A 73 1.20 -5.08 -7.93
N VAL A 74 0.72 -6.24 -8.42
CA VAL A 74 -0.31 -7.04 -7.77
C VAL A 74 0.33 -8.32 -7.30
N ALA A 75 0.13 -8.67 -6.02
CA ALA A 75 0.54 -9.95 -5.45
C ALA A 75 -0.69 -10.82 -5.19
N GLU A 76 -0.60 -12.08 -5.66
CA GLU A 76 -1.69 -13.04 -5.56
C GLU A 76 -1.49 -13.98 -4.37
N ASN A 77 -2.61 -14.49 -3.84
CA ASN A 77 -2.61 -15.52 -2.80
C ASN A 77 -1.79 -15.19 -1.55
N VAL A 78 -1.77 -13.91 -1.15
CA VAL A 78 -0.98 -13.45 0.00
C VAL A 78 -1.64 -13.84 1.32
N GLY A 79 -0.87 -14.50 2.19
CA GLY A 79 -1.26 -14.90 3.53
C GLY A 79 -2.33 -16.02 3.57
N GLU A 80 -2.80 -16.34 4.76
CA GLU A 80 -3.79 -17.41 5.02
C GLU A 80 -5.09 -17.24 4.25
N PHE A 81 -5.51 -16.00 4.03
CA PHE A 81 -6.77 -15.66 3.33
C PHE A 81 -6.63 -15.63 1.81
N LYS A 82 -5.45 -15.96 1.25
CA LYS A 82 -5.16 -15.93 -0.18
C LYS A 82 -5.63 -14.63 -0.85
N ALA A 83 -5.36 -13.52 -0.19
CA ALA A 83 -5.83 -12.22 -0.64
C ALA A 83 -5.00 -11.70 -1.81
N THR A 84 -5.66 -11.04 -2.77
CA THR A 84 -4.99 -10.25 -3.80
C THR A 84 -4.61 -8.89 -3.22
N LYS A 85 -3.34 -8.52 -3.31
CA LYS A 85 -2.79 -7.28 -2.74
C LYS A 85 -2.28 -6.35 -3.85
N LEU A 86 -2.54 -5.08 -3.67
CA LEU A 86 -1.88 -3.99 -4.38
C LEU A 86 -0.63 -3.59 -3.61
N ASN A 87 0.51 -3.56 -4.26
CA ASN A 87 1.76 -3.04 -3.73
C ASN A 87 2.18 -1.79 -4.51
N LEU A 88 2.43 -0.71 -3.80
CA LEU A 88 2.93 0.55 -4.33
C LEU A 88 4.33 0.80 -3.78
N PHE A 89 5.27 1.02 -4.65
CA PHE A 89 6.63 1.42 -4.29
C PHE A 89 6.72 2.93 -4.44
N LEU A 90 6.87 3.62 -3.33
CA LEU A 90 6.92 5.08 -3.27
C LEU A 90 8.31 5.53 -2.89
N ARG A 91 8.85 6.48 -3.63
CA ARG A 91 10.16 7.06 -3.36
C ARG A 91 9.99 8.44 -2.71
N SER A 92 10.71 8.67 -1.62
CA SER A 92 10.82 9.99 -0.98
C SER A 92 11.75 10.92 -1.77
N SER A 93 11.72 12.20 -1.46
CA SER A 93 12.67 13.18 -2.01
C SER A 93 14.13 12.90 -1.64
N ALA A 94 14.37 12.16 -0.55
CA ALA A 94 15.72 11.72 -0.14
C ALA A 94 16.19 10.44 -0.85
N GLY A 95 15.33 9.80 -1.68
CA GLY A 95 15.66 8.59 -2.42
C GLY A 95 15.22 7.28 -1.75
N SER A 96 14.84 7.30 -0.48
CA SER A 96 14.33 6.12 0.23
C SER A 96 13.05 5.60 -0.40
N VAL A 97 12.90 4.27 -0.43
CA VAL A 97 11.72 3.62 -1.01
C VAL A 97 10.93 2.90 0.07
N VAL A 98 9.62 3.11 0.10
CA VAL A 98 8.69 2.37 0.94
C VAL A 98 7.70 1.59 0.07
N MET A 99 7.38 0.36 0.47
CA MET A 99 6.30 -0.42 -0.11
C MET A 99 5.03 -0.26 0.73
N LEU A 100 3.98 0.31 0.13
CA LEU A 100 2.63 0.29 0.72
C LEU A 100 1.87 -0.92 0.18
N THR A 101 1.25 -1.69 1.08
CA THR A 101 0.43 -2.84 0.71
C THR A 101 -1.00 -2.70 1.22
N SER A 102 -1.97 -3.03 0.36
CA SER A 102 -3.40 -3.04 0.68
C SER A 102 -4.11 -4.11 -0.14
N GLY A 103 -5.32 -4.54 0.27
CA GLY A 103 -6.15 -5.37 -0.61
C GLY A 103 -6.46 -4.64 -1.92
N LEU A 104 -6.33 -5.32 -3.08
CA LEU A 104 -6.47 -4.70 -4.40
C LEU A 104 -7.81 -3.96 -4.58
N THR A 105 -8.90 -4.55 -4.09
CA THR A 105 -10.26 -4.01 -4.26
C THR A 105 -10.76 -3.17 -3.08
N THR A 106 -9.88 -2.82 -2.12
CA THR A 106 -10.26 -1.95 -0.99
C THR A 106 -10.58 -0.54 -1.48
N ILE A 107 -11.40 0.19 -0.72
CA ILE A 107 -11.71 1.59 -1.03
C ILE A 107 -10.44 2.44 -1.14
N TRP A 108 -9.47 2.19 -0.26
CA TRP A 108 -8.18 2.89 -0.30
C TRP A 108 -7.45 2.66 -1.63
N SER A 109 -7.33 1.39 -2.05
CA SER A 109 -6.67 1.05 -3.33
C SER A 109 -7.38 1.68 -4.52
N GLN A 110 -8.71 1.63 -4.55
CA GLN A 110 -9.51 2.28 -5.60
C GLN A 110 -9.28 3.80 -5.65
N CYS A 111 -9.22 4.46 -4.47
CA CYS A 111 -8.93 5.89 -4.38
C CYS A 111 -7.53 6.23 -4.90
N VAL A 112 -6.53 5.42 -4.53
CA VAL A 112 -5.14 5.66 -4.96
C VAL A 112 -4.97 5.39 -6.45
N LEU A 113 -5.51 4.28 -6.96
CA LEU A 113 -5.45 3.98 -8.40
C LEU A 113 -6.12 5.07 -9.23
N GLY A 114 -7.33 5.53 -8.84
CA GLY A 114 -7.99 6.63 -9.52
C GLY A 114 -7.20 7.96 -9.44
N GLY A 115 -6.47 8.21 -8.34
CA GLY A 115 -5.55 9.34 -8.23
C GLY A 115 -4.35 9.21 -9.17
N LEU A 116 -3.70 8.03 -9.21
CA LEU A 116 -2.55 7.76 -10.08
C LEU A 116 -2.93 7.80 -11.57
N MET A 117 -4.10 7.27 -11.93
CA MET A 117 -4.63 7.37 -13.30
C MET A 117 -4.88 8.84 -13.69
N GLY A 118 -5.43 9.65 -12.78
CA GLY A 118 -5.59 11.09 -13.01
C GLY A 118 -4.26 11.82 -13.16
N MET A 119 -3.20 11.38 -12.45
CA MET A 119 -1.83 11.88 -12.65
C MET A 119 -1.30 11.46 -14.02
N PHE A 120 -1.43 10.19 -14.39
CA PHE A 120 -0.98 9.67 -15.68
C PHE A 120 -1.61 10.42 -16.86
N ASN A 121 -2.89 10.76 -16.77
CA ASN A 121 -3.63 11.47 -17.82
C ASN A 121 -3.26 12.98 -17.93
N SER A 122 -2.70 13.55 -16.88
CA SER A 122 -2.56 15.02 -16.79
C SER A 122 -1.15 15.53 -16.49
N TYR A 123 -0.27 14.67 -15.99
CA TYR A 123 1.06 15.04 -15.49
C TYR A 123 2.09 13.96 -15.83
N ASP A 124 3.36 14.28 -15.63
CA ASP A 124 4.45 13.32 -15.68
C ASP A 124 4.42 12.39 -14.46
N MET A 125 4.66 11.10 -14.66
CA MET A 125 4.68 10.11 -13.58
C MET A 125 5.81 10.32 -12.56
N GLU A 126 6.84 11.09 -12.92
CA GLU A 126 7.91 11.51 -12.01
C GLU A 126 7.49 12.72 -11.13
N THR A 127 6.31 13.30 -11.38
CA THR A 127 5.82 14.43 -10.60
C THR A 127 5.56 13.98 -9.15
N ALA A 128 6.18 14.69 -8.21
CA ALA A 128 5.97 14.43 -6.79
C ALA A 128 4.57 14.84 -6.33
N PHE A 129 3.97 14.02 -5.47
CA PHE A 129 2.62 14.23 -4.93
C PHE A 129 2.57 13.98 -3.42
N ASN A 130 1.47 14.37 -2.80
CA ASN A 130 1.14 14.01 -1.43
C ASN A 130 0.04 12.96 -1.43
N LEU A 131 0.16 11.94 -0.57
CA LEU A 131 -0.84 10.91 -0.36
C LEU A 131 -1.44 11.07 1.04
N ASP A 132 -2.66 11.58 1.11
CA ASP A 132 -3.42 11.67 2.34
C ASP A 132 -4.30 10.42 2.51
N SER A 133 -4.43 9.92 3.75
CA SER A 133 -5.27 8.76 4.06
C SER A 133 -6.02 8.98 5.38
N TRP A 134 -7.29 8.56 5.44
CA TRP A 134 -8.13 8.73 6.62
C TRP A 134 -9.21 7.67 6.73
N TYR A 135 -9.75 7.49 7.93
CA TYR A 135 -10.90 6.62 8.16
C TYR A 135 -12.22 7.30 7.80
N GLY A 136 -13.09 6.56 7.16
CA GLY A 136 -14.48 6.96 7.00
C GLY A 136 -15.25 6.94 8.33
N THR A 137 -16.37 7.66 8.35
CA THR A 137 -17.23 7.83 9.55
C THR A 137 -18.22 6.70 9.76
N SER A 138 -18.36 5.76 8.81
CA SER A 138 -19.25 4.61 8.95
C SER A 138 -18.73 3.61 10.00
N LYS A 139 -19.61 2.73 10.50
CA LYS A 139 -19.23 1.67 11.47
C LYS A 139 -18.11 0.76 10.98
N LEU A 140 -18.00 0.53 9.67
CA LEU A 140 -16.96 -0.29 9.06
C LEU A 140 -15.62 0.43 8.96
N ARG A 141 -15.60 1.75 9.20
CA ARG A 141 -14.41 2.59 9.13
C ARG A 141 -13.52 2.30 7.91
N PRO A 142 -14.06 2.32 6.68
CA PRO A 142 -13.24 2.10 5.49
C PRO A 142 -12.16 3.16 5.43
N VAL A 143 -10.99 2.78 4.93
CA VAL A 143 -9.91 3.74 4.71
C VAL A 143 -10.09 4.36 3.32
N PHE A 144 -10.01 5.68 3.27
CA PHE A 144 -9.99 6.48 2.04
C PHE A 144 -8.60 7.05 1.80
N ALA A 145 -8.34 7.44 0.56
CA ALA A 145 -7.14 8.15 0.18
C ALA A 145 -7.43 9.31 -0.79
N ALA A 146 -6.50 10.25 -0.87
CA ALA A 146 -6.47 11.26 -1.91
C ALA A 146 -5.02 11.58 -2.28
N LEU A 147 -4.73 11.57 -3.58
CA LEU A 147 -3.51 12.16 -4.12
C LEU A 147 -3.72 13.66 -4.30
N LYS A 148 -2.70 14.44 -3.93
CA LYS A 148 -2.72 15.89 -4.05
C LYS A 148 -1.47 16.42 -4.71
N LEU A 149 -1.64 17.29 -5.68
CA LEU A 149 -0.60 18.10 -6.29
C LEU A 149 -0.84 19.56 -5.94
N ASN A 150 0.15 20.24 -5.36
CA ASN A 150 0.03 21.65 -4.95
C ASN A 150 -1.23 21.93 -4.11
N GLY A 151 -1.64 20.97 -3.28
CA GLY A 151 -2.82 21.05 -2.42
C GLY A 151 -4.15 20.68 -3.11
N ALA A 152 -4.19 20.57 -4.44
CA ALA A 152 -5.39 20.16 -5.18
C ALA A 152 -5.46 18.64 -5.31
N LYS A 153 -6.66 18.05 -5.11
CA LYS A 153 -6.91 16.63 -5.33
C LYS A 153 -6.80 16.30 -6.82
N VAL A 154 -6.08 15.24 -7.14
CA VAL A 154 -6.01 14.64 -8.48
C VAL A 154 -6.84 13.36 -8.51
N SER A 155 -7.63 13.16 -9.57
CA SER A 155 -8.42 11.95 -9.76
C SER A 155 -8.81 11.76 -11.23
N ASP A 156 -8.94 10.52 -11.63
CA ASP A 156 -9.59 10.13 -12.89
C ASP A 156 -11.09 9.94 -12.64
N ASN A 157 -11.89 10.80 -13.27
CA ASN A 157 -13.35 10.80 -13.07
C ASN A 157 -14.04 9.64 -13.76
N ASP A 158 -13.50 9.16 -14.89
CA ASP A 158 -14.08 8.04 -15.64
C ASP A 158 -13.88 6.74 -14.83
N MET A 159 -12.67 6.48 -14.35
CA MET A 159 -12.41 5.35 -13.46
C MET A 159 -13.30 5.39 -12.20
N TYR A 160 -13.50 6.56 -11.59
CA TYR A 160 -14.38 6.69 -10.43
C TYR A 160 -15.84 6.38 -10.75
N THR A 161 -16.32 6.79 -11.92
CA THR A 161 -17.67 6.50 -12.40
C THR A 161 -17.85 5.01 -12.60
N ASP A 162 -16.91 4.34 -13.27
CA ASP A 162 -16.95 2.91 -13.54
C ASP A 162 -16.92 2.09 -12.24
N LEU A 163 -16.03 2.45 -11.30
CA LEU A 163 -15.98 1.83 -9.97
C LEU A 163 -17.26 2.06 -9.16
N SER A 164 -17.88 3.24 -9.29
CA SER A 164 -19.15 3.56 -8.61
C SER A 164 -20.29 2.69 -9.15
N ASN A 165 -20.38 2.55 -10.47
CA ASN A 165 -21.37 1.71 -11.14
C ASN A 165 -21.17 0.23 -10.74
N ALA A 166 -19.97 -0.31 -10.88
CA ALA A 166 -19.65 -1.69 -10.51
C ALA A 166 -19.98 -2.00 -9.04
N ARG A 167 -19.74 -1.05 -8.12
CA ARG A 167 -20.13 -1.22 -6.70
C ARG A 167 -21.63 -1.18 -6.48
N SER A 168 -22.35 -0.30 -7.19
CA SER A 168 -23.82 -0.23 -7.12
C SER A 168 -24.45 -1.53 -7.57
N ASP A 169 -23.89 -2.15 -8.60
CA ASP A 169 -24.31 -3.44 -9.16
C ASP A 169 -23.79 -4.63 -8.35
N ARG A 170 -22.97 -4.38 -7.32
CA ARG A 170 -22.29 -5.39 -6.49
C ARG A 170 -21.40 -6.33 -7.30
N ASP A 171 -20.91 -5.88 -8.44
CA ASP A 171 -20.02 -6.64 -9.32
C ASP A 171 -18.56 -6.53 -8.84
N LYS A 172 -18.19 -7.47 -7.96
CA LYS A 172 -16.82 -7.54 -7.41
C LYS A 172 -15.79 -7.90 -8.48
N VAL A 173 -16.19 -8.68 -9.50
CA VAL A 173 -15.30 -9.10 -10.58
C VAL A 173 -14.95 -7.89 -11.45
N LEU A 174 -15.94 -7.06 -11.76
CA LEU A 174 -15.71 -5.84 -12.52
C LEU A 174 -14.86 -4.83 -11.73
N VAL A 175 -15.09 -4.66 -10.42
CA VAL A 175 -14.24 -3.82 -9.55
C VAL A 175 -12.78 -4.30 -9.59
N GLU A 176 -12.55 -5.60 -9.47
CA GLU A 176 -11.20 -6.17 -9.52
C GLU A 176 -10.56 -5.95 -10.89
N LYS A 177 -11.32 -6.18 -11.97
CA LYS A 177 -10.84 -5.95 -13.33
C LYS A 177 -10.42 -4.50 -13.55
N ILE A 178 -11.24 -3.52 -13.17
CA ILE A 178 -10.91 -2.09 -13.29
C ILE A 178 -9.62 -1.76 -12.54
N CYS A 179 -9.45 -2.31 -11.32
CA CYS A 179 -8.23 -2.10 -10.55
C CYS A 179 -6.99 -2.71 -11.23
N ARG A 180 -7.10 -3.91 -11.81
CA ARG A 180 -6.00 -4.57 -12.53
C ARG A 180 -5.63 -3.80 -13.81
N ASP A 181 -6.62 -3.44 -14.61
CA ASP A 181 -6.41 -2.66 -15.83
C ASP A 181 -5.66 -1.34 -15.52
N ALA A 182 -6.03 -0.65 -14.42
CA ALA A 182 -5.32 0.55 -13.98
C ALA A 182 -3.86 0.25 -13.58
N VAL A 183 -3.59 -0.85 -12.87
CA VAL A 183 -2.22 -1.26 -12.52
C VAL A 183 -1.40 -1.53 -13.79
N ASP A 184 -1.96 -2.22 -14.78
CA ASP A 184 -1.24 -2.55 -16.02
C ASP A 184 -0.90 -1.29 -16.82
N VAL A 185 -1.82 -0.31 -16.90
CA VAL A 185 -1.56 0.99 -17.53
C VAL A 185 -0.43 1.72 -16.81
N LEU A 186 -0.48 1.80 -15.48
CA LEU A 186 0.54 2.48 -14.68
C LEU A 186 1.91 1.80 -14.75
N ARG A 187 1.96 0.46 -14.80
CA ARG A 187 3.21 -0.29 -15.03
C ARG A 187 3.83 0.04 -16.38
N GLY A 188 3.00 0.06 -17.43
CA GLY A 188 3.44 0.46 -18.77
C GLY A 188 4.00 1.87 -18.79
N ALA A 189 3.36 2.82 -18.11
CA ALA A 189 3.83 4.20 -17.99
C ALA A 189 5.18 4.35 -17.27
N LEU A 190 5.46 3.46 -16.31
CA LEU A 190 6.72 3.41 -15.58
C LEU A 190 7.83 2.66 -16.35
N GLY A 191 7.55 2.13 -17.55
CA GLY A 191 8.50 1.32 -18.31
C GLY A 191 8.85 -0.01 -17.62
N ILE A 192 8.02 -0.47 -16.70
CA ILE A 192 8.21 -1.75 -15.99
C ILE A 192 7.67 -2.84 -16.91
N GLU A 193 8.54 -3.54 -17.62
CA GLU A 193 8.15 -4.72 -18.39
C GLU A 193 7.45 -5.75 -17.48
N VAL A 194 6.48 -6.48 -18.05
CA VAL A 194 5.75 -7.57 -17.40
C VAL A 194 6.68 -8.80 -17.26
N ALA A 195 7.80 -8.62 -16.57
CA ALA A 195 8.54 -9.75 -16.05
C ALA A 195 7.91 -10.09 -14.70
N ASP A 196 7.34 -11.27 -14.60
CA ASP A 196 6.77 -11.82 -13.37
C ASP A 196 7.74 -11.61 -12.21
N VAL A 197 7.49 -10.59 -11.38
CA VAL A 197 8.05 -10.55 -10.05
C VAL A 197 7.25 -11.57 -9.24
N VAL A 198 7.57 -12.84 -9.45
CA VAL A 198 7.23 -13.89 -8.51
C VAL A 198 8.05 -13.56 -7.26
N VAL A 199 7.45 -12.84 -6.32
CA VAL A 199 7.92 -12.87 -4.95
C VAL A 199 7.58 -14.28 -4.47
N GLU A 200 8.51 -15.22 -4.64
CA GLU A 200 8.48 -16.50 -3.94
C GLU A 200 8.45 -16.15 -2.44
N SER A 201 7.25 -16.13 -1.89
CA SER A 201 7.09 -16.29 -0.46
C SER A 201 7.52 -17.71 -0.17
N GLU A 202 8.72 -17.90 0.38
CA GLU A 202 9.14 -19.19 0.93
C GLU A 202 8.01 -19.72 1.82
N PRO A 203 7.51 -20.95 1.58
CA PRO A 203 6.54 -21.56 2.46
C PRO A 203 7.24 -21.77 3.81
N ALA A 204 6.67 -21.21 4.87
CA ALA A 204 7.02 -21.62 6.23
C ALA A 204 6.74 -23.12 6.35
N THR A 205 7.75 -23.93 6.18
CA THR A 205 7.73 -25.36 6.47
C THR A 205 7.64 -25.52 7.99
N THR A 206 6.43 -25.55 8.50
CA THR A 206 6.13 -26.17 9.77
C THR A 206 5.59 -27.55 9.46
N ASP A 207 6.50 -28.49 9.33
CA ASP A 207 6.21 -29.91 9.32
C ASP A 207 5.85 -30.31 10.76
N VAL A 208 4.59 -30.17 11.13
CA VAL A 208 4.03 -30.75 12.34
C VAL A 208 3.37 -32.08 11.93
N GLN A 209 4.08 -33.15 12.14
CA GLN A 209 3.55 -34.49 11.99
C GLN A 209 2.42 -34.74 13.01
N PRO A 210 1.28 -35.33 12.59
CA PRO A 210 0.13 -35.53 13.47
C PRO A 210 0.20 -36.82 14.30
N GLU A 211 1.32 -37.17 14.85
CA GLU A 211 1.47 -38.44 15.59
C GLU A 211 1.74 -38.33 17.10
N ASP A 212 1.67 -37.17 17.71
CA ASP A 212 1.86 -37.00 19.17
C ASP A 212 0.62 -36.52 19.92
N LEU A 213 -0.55 -37.07 19.59
CA LEU A 213 -1.76 -36.90 20.38
C LEU A 213 -2.34 -38.27 20.74
N PHE A 214 -1.70 -38.97 21.70
CA PHE A 214 -2.33 -39.95 22.59
C PHE A 214 -1.74 -39.85 23.98
#